data_f395c4981ab96b6a4eb45fb4e1da3a57
#
_entry.id   f395c4981ab96b6a4eb45fb4e1da3a57
#
_cell.length_a   1.000
_cell.length_b   1.000
_cell.length_c   1.000
_cell.angle_alpha   90.00
_cell.angle_beta   90.00
_cell.angle_gamma   90.00
#
_symmetry.space_group_name_H-M   'P 1'
#
loop_
_entity.id
_entity.type
_entity.pdbx_description
1 polymer ?
#
loop_
_entity_poly.entity_id
_entity_poly.type
_entity_poly.pdbx_seq_one_letter_code
_entity_poly.pdbx_strand_id
1 'polypeptide(L)'
;MKIMLVNGSPHENGSTARALKEAESVFKKHEMTVEIFWIGIEPIAGCTACKTCQSTGRCYQKDQVNAFLEKAEDTDGFIFASPVYFAGITGPLKCFMDRVFYCGIFSGKPAAAIVSCRRGGASTAFDQIN
;
A
#
# COMPACT_ATOMS: atom_id res chain seq x y z
N MET A 1 -14.03 12.99 -1.24
CA MET A 1 -13.02 12.20 -0.51
C MET A 1 -12.38 11.21 -1.50
N LYS A 2 -11.07 11.19 -1.57
CA LYS A 2 -10.30 10.28 -2.44
C LYS A 2 -9.62 9.19 -1.60
N ILE A 3 -9.86 7.94 -1.95
CA ILE A 3 -9.30 6.76 -1.25
C ILE A 3 -8.36 6.03 -2.20
N MET A 4 -7.18 5.66 -1.72
CA MET A 4 -6.24 4.85 -2.47
C MET A 4 -6.11 3.46 -1.86
N LEU A 5 -6.30 2.44 -2.70
CA LEU A 5 -6.22 1.03 -2.35
C LEU A 5 -4.93 0.46 -2.92
N VAL A 6 -3.99 0.06 -2.06
CA VAL A 6 -2.67 -0.45 -2.47
C VAL A 6 -2.71 -1.98 -2.54
N ASN A 7 -2.51 -2.52 -3.74
CA ASN A 7 -2.40 -3.96 -3.94
C ASN A 7 -0.93 -4.39 -3.86
N GLY A 8 -0.56 -4.99 -2.73
CA GLY A 8 0.79 -5.54 -2.46
C GLY A 8 0.97 -7.00 -2.89
N SER A 9 0.03 -7.56 -3.66
CA SER A 9 0.16 -8.91 -4.22
C SER A 9 1.00 -8.91 -5.49
N PRO A 10 1.82 -9.95 -5.75
CA PRO A 10 2.47 -10.13 -7.04
C PRO A 10 1.46 -10.45 -8.16
N HIS A 11 0.23 -10.82 -7.80
CA HIS A 11 -0.85 -11.08 -8.74
C HIS A 11 -1.79 -9.88 -8.85
N GLU A 12 -1.78 -9.19 -9.98
CA GLU A 12 -2.61 -8.02 -10.24
C GLU A 12 -4.10 -8.29 -10.02
N ASN A 13 -4.58 -9.47 -10.44
CA ASN A 13 -5.98 -9.88 -10.38
C ASN A 13 -6.24 -11.10 -9.47
N GLY A 14 -5.45 -11.26 -8.41
CA GLY A 14 -5.60 -12.35 -7.44
C GLY A 14 -6.66 -12.08 -6.35
N SER A 15 -6.64 -12.92 -5.30
CA SER A 15 -7.59 -12.82 -4.17
C SER A 15 -7.52 -11.47 -3.45
N THR A 16 -6.31 -10.92 -3.28
CA THR A 16 -6.09 -9.59 -2.68
C THR A 16 -6.78 -8.51 -3.52
N ALA A 17 -6.58 -8.53 -4.84
CA ALA A 17 -7.22 -7.59 -5.74
C ALA A 17 -8.75 -7.69 -5.72
N ARG A 18 -9.29 -8.92 -5.58
CA ARG A 18 -10.74 -9.12 -5.46
C ARG A 18 -11.28 -8.46 -4.19
N ALA A 19 -10.61 -8.62 -3.05
CA ALA A 19 -11.00 -7.97 -1.81
C ALA A 19 -10.97 -6.44 -1.93
N LEU A 20 -9.95 -5.89 -2.60
CA LEU A 20 -9.87 -4.45 -2.88
C LEU A 20 -10.98 -3.95 -3.79
N LYS A 21 -11.38 -4.74 -4.82
CA LYS A 21 -12.52 -4.39 -5.71
C LYS A 21 -13.85 -4.37 -4.96
N GLU A 22 -14.04 -5.26 -3.99
CA GLU A 22 -15.23 -5.22 -3.12
C GLU A 22 -15.23 -3.94 -2.25
N ALA A 23 -14.09 -3.59 -1.63
CA ALA A 23 -13.95 -2.33 -0.89
C ALA A 23 -14.19 -1.11 -1.81
N GLU A 24 -13.63 -1.10 -3.00
CA GLU A 24 -13.84 -0.06 -4.00
C GLU A 24 -15.33 0.12 -4.32
N SER A 25 -16.05 -1.00 -4.49
CA SER A 25 -17.49 -0.96 -4.79
C SER A 25 -18.31 -0.29 -3.68
N VAL A 26 -17.92 -0.53 -2.42
CA VAL A 26 -18.57 0.10 -1.26
C VAL A 26 -18.28 1.60 -1.21
N PHE A 27 -17.02 2.00 -1.34
CA PHE A 27 -16.65 3.41 -1.33
C PHE A 27 -17.33 4.21 -2.46
N LYS A 28 -17.42 3.62 -3.67
CA LYS A 28 -18.12 4.25 -4.80
C LYS A 28 -19.61 4.45 -4.56
N LYS A 29 -20.28 3.53 -3.83
CA LYS A 29 -21.68 3.70 -3.41
C LYS A 29 -21.87 4.89 -2.46
N HIS A 30 -20.81 5.29 -1.75
CA HIS A 30 -20.78 6.46 -0.88
C HIS A 30 -20.17 7.70 -1.57
N GLU A 31 -20.18 7.74 -2.90
CA GLU A 31 -19.70 8.87 -3.72
C GLU A 31 -18.24 9.26 -3.49
N MET A 32 -17.41 8.32 -3.04
CA MET A 32 -15.98 8.52 -2.89
C MET A 32 -15.24 8.19 -4.19
N THR A 33 -14.22 8.97 -4.51
CA THR A 33 -13.28 8.66 -5.59
C THR A 33 -12.30 7.60 -5.11
N VAL A 34 -12.15 6.52 -5.85
CA VAL A 34 -11.26 5.41 -5.47
C VAL A 34 -10.29 5.10 -6.59
N GLU A 35 -9.04 4.90 -6.24
CA GLU A 35 -8.00 4.42 -7.14
C GLU A 35 -7.32 3.19 -6.54
N ILE A 36 -7.15 2.13 -7.35
CA ILE A 36 -6.36 0.97 -6.96
C ILE A 36 -4.96 1.14 -7.55
N PHE A 37 -3.95 1.15 -6.67
CA PHE A 37 -2.54 1.18 -7.04
C PHE A 37 -1.93 -0.20 -6.84
N TRP A 38 -1.57 -0.87 -7.93
CA TRP A 38 -0.83 -2.12 -7.87
C TRP A 38 0.68 -1.83 -7.87
N ILE A 39 1.41 -2.37 -6.87
CA ILE A 39 2.85 -2.13 -6.74
C ILE A 39 3.70 -2.86 -7.81
N GLY A 40 3.06 -3.73 -8.62
CA GLY A 40 3.74 -4.45 -9.70
C GLY A 40 4.55 -5.66 -9.21
N ILE A 41 5.34 -6.18 -10.14
CA ILE A 41 6.25 -7.32 -9.91
C ILE A 41 7.73 -6.92 -10.02
N GLU A 42 7.98 -5.67 -10.42
CA GLU A 42 9.35 -5.18 -10.49
C GLU A 42 9.98 -5.08 -9.09
N PRO A 43 11.29 -5.31 -8.97
CA PRO A 43 11.97 -5.24 -7.68
C PRO A 43 11.80 -3.88 -7.00
N ILE A 44 11.41 -3.90 -5.73
CA ILE A 44 11.37 -2.74 -4.86
C ILE A 44 12.47 -2.88 -3.82
N ALA A 45 13.51 -2.06 -3.93
CA ALA A 45 14.58 -2.06 -2.95
C ALA A 45 14.12 -1.47 -1.62
N GLY A 46 14.66 -1.98 -0.52
CA GLY A 46 14.36 -1.51 0.83
C GLY A 46 14.80 -0.06 1.09
N CYS A 47 14.27 0.53 2.14
CA CYS A 47 14.67 1.85 2.59
C CYS A 47 16.10 1.84 3.13
N THR A 48 16.94 2.77 2.66
CA THR A 48 18.33 2.93 3.13
C THR A 48 18.48 3.94 4.27
N ALA A 49 17.36 4.45 4.78
CA ALA A 49 17.31 5.45 5.86
C ALA A 49 18.11 6.74 5.56
N CYS A 50 18.29 7.10 4.29
CA CYS A 50 19.05 8.28 3.86
C CYS A 50 18.39 9.62 4.20
N LYS A 51 17.10 9.62 4.58
CA LYS A 51 16.28 10.78 4.97
C LYS A 51 16.06 11.85 3.88
N THR A 52 16.51 11.64 2.66
CA THR A 52 16.31 12.59 1.54
C THR A 52 14.84 12.96 1.36
N CYS A 53 13.94 11.99 1.50
CA CYS A 53 12.50 12.21 1.33
C CYS A 53 11.87 13.15 2.38
N GLN A 54 12.49 13.32 3.55
CA GLN A 54 12.00 14.26 4.58
C GLN A 54 12.07 15.71 4.12
N SER A 55 13.03 16.04 3.27
CA SER A 55 13.19 17.41 2.72
C SER A 55 12.58 17.58 1.33
N THR A 56 12.52 16.51 0.53
CA THR A 56 12.09 16.58 -0.87
C THR A 56 10.69 16.06 -1.13
N GLY A 57 10.08 15.34 -0.15
CA GLY A 57 8.82 14.61 -0.33
C GLY A 57 8.91 13.41 -1.27
N ARG A 58 10.11 13.07 -1.77
CA ARG A 58 10.35 11.99 -2.76
C ARG A 58 11.49 11.08 -2.34
N CYS A 59 11.40 9.80 -2.70
CA CYS A 59 12.53 8.89 -2.52
C CYS A 59 13.59 9.14 -3.59
N TYR A 60 14.87 9.04 -3.23
CA TYR A 60 15.96 9.17 -4.20
C TYR A 60 16.02 8.01 -5.21
N GLN A 61 15.49 6.85 -4.82
CA GLN A 61 15.37 5.69 -5.71
C GLN A 61 14.20 5.91 -6.67
N LYS A 62 14.50 5.89 -7.97
CA LYS A 62 13.53 6.20 -9.04
C LYS A 62 12.81 4.92 -9.47
N ASP A 63 11.67 4.66 -8.87
CA ASP A 63 10.81 3.52 -9.18
C ASP A 63 9.32 3.83 -8.86
N GLN A 64 8.46 2.81 -8.84
CA GLN A 64 7.02 2.93 -8.61
C GLN A 64 6.65 3.56 -7.24
N VAL A 65 7.57 3.62 -6.27
CA VAL A 65 7.33 4.32 -5.02
C VAL A 65 7.09 5.81 -5.27
N ASN A 66 7.89 6.45 -6.12
CA ASN A 66 7.69 7.85 -6.44
C ASN A 66 6.41 8.10 -7.26
N ALA A 67 6.08 7.20 -8.18
CA ALA A 67 4.81 7.27 -8.92
C ALA A 67 3.59 7.18 -7.97
N PHE A 68 3.69 6.36 -6.93
CA PHE A 68 2.68 6.31 -5.88
C PHE A 68 2.61 7.61 -5.08
N LEU A 69 3.76 8.15 -4.64
CA LEU A 69 3.81 9.36 -3.83
C LEU A 69 3.15 10.56 -4.54
N GLU A 70 3.33 10.69 -5.85
CA GLU A 70 2.65 11.72 -6.66
C GLU A 70 1.13 11.63 -6.58
N LYS A 71 0.59 10.40 -6.68
CA LYS A 71 -0.85 10.16 -6.60
C LYS A 71 -1.41 10.28 -5.18
N ALA A 72 -0.57 10.02 -4.17
CA ALA A 72 -0.96 9.98 -2.78
C ALA A 72 -1.04 11.36 -2.12
N GLU A 73 -0.48 12.40 -2.72
CA GLU A 73 -0.53 13.77 -2.19
C GLU A 73 -1.98 14.24 -1.95
N ASP A 74 -2.85 14.05 -2.95
CA ASP A 74 -4.26 14.46 -2.93
C ASP A 74 -5.20 13.36 -2.41
N THR A 75 -4.67 12.33 -1.74
CA THR A 75 -5.45 11.22 -1.21
C THR A 75 -5.79 11.46 0.25
N ASP A 76 -7.05 11.23 0.62
CA ASP A 76 -7.58 11.46 1.97
C ASP A 76 -7.47 10.23 2.88
N GLY A 77 -7.41 9.02 2.33
CA GLY A 77 -7.31 7.79 3.10
C GLY A 77 -6.75 6.61 2.29
N PHE A 78 -6.24 5.61 3.00
CA PHE A 78 -5.53 4.50 2.38
C PHE A 78 -5.99 3.13 2.88
N ILE A 79 -5.96 2.13 1.99
CA ILE A 79 -6.00 0.72 2.37
C ILE A 79 -4.78 0.02 1.78
N PHE A 80 -3.99 -0.63 2.63
CA PHE A 80 -2.89 -1.48 2.20
C PHE A 80 -3.32 -2.93 2.25
N ALA A 81 -3.13 -3.67 1.15
CA ALA A 81 -3.56 -5.05 1.05
C ALA A 81 -2.44 -5.99 0.64
N SER A 82 -2.36 -7.16 1.29
CA SER A 82 -1.34 -8.18 1.04
C SER A 82 -1.90 -9.59 1.13
N PRO A 83 -1.42 -10.54 0.33
CA PRO A 83 -1.52 -11.94 0.69
C PRO A 83 -0.58 -12.24 1.86
N VAL A 84 -0.86 -13.31 2.60
CA VAL A 84 0.02 -13.79 3.68
C VAL A 84 1.10 -14.70 3.13
N TYR A 85 2.36 -14.30 3.29
CA TYR A 85 3.55 -15.08 2.96
C TYR A 85 4.33 -15.40 4.24
N PHE A 86 4.31 -16.68 4.66
CA PHE A 86 5.02 -17.14 5.87
C PHE A 86 4.75 -16.27 7.11
N ALA A 87 3.47 -16.08 7.42
CA ALA A 87 2.98 -15.26 8.53
C ALA A 87 3.34 -13.75 8.44
N GLY A 88 3.67 -13.27 7.26
CA GLY A 88 3.99 -11.86 7.01
C GLY A 88 3.31 -11.33 5.75
N ILE A 89 3.45 -10.03 5.52
CA ILE A 89 3.09 -9.41 4.25
C ILE A 89 4.14 -9.76 3.17
N THR A 90 3.87 -9.45 1.91
CA THR A 90 4.87 -9.65 0.86
C THR A 90 6.09 -8.76 1.09
N GLY A 91 7.29 -9.28 0.82
CA GLY A 91 8.54 -8.50 0.91
C GLY A 91 8.51 -7.19 0.13
N PRO A 92 8.06 -7.19 -1.14
CA PRO A 92 7.92 -5.95 -1.92
C PRO A 92 6.99 -4.92 -1.25
N LEU A 93 5.86 -5.35 -0.66
CA LEU A 93 4.97 -4.40 0.04
C LEU A 93 5.67 -3.83 1.29
N LYS A 94 6.43 -4.64 2.04
CA LYS A 94 7.17 -4.12 3.20
C LYS A 94 8.22 -3.10 2.78
N CYS A 95 9.00 -3.39 1.75
CA CYS A 95 9.97 -2.43 1.20
C CYS A 95 9.29 -1.14 0.70
N PHE A 96 8.14 -1.28 0.05
CA PHE A 96 7.33 -0.16 -0.41
C PHE A 96 6.86 0.71 0.77
N MET A 97 6.25 0.10 1.81
CA MET A 97 5.74 0.79 3.00
C MET A 97 6.86 1.51 3.75
N ASP A 98 8.02 0.86 3.97
CA ASP A 98 9.16 1.49 4.64
C ASP A 98 9.63 2.77 3.95
N ARG A 99 9.47 2.84 2.63
CA ARG A 99 9.88 4.01 1.86
C ARG A 99 8.81 5.09 1.80
N VAL A 100 7.55 4.73 1.60
CA VAL A 100 6.48 5.74 1.50
C VAL A 100 6.16 6.39 2.83
N PHE A 101 6.25 5.66 3.96
CA PHE A 101 5.95 6.22 5.26
C PHE A 101 6.98 7.27 5.74
N TYR A 102 8.24 7.12 5.35
CA TYR A 102 9.27 8.13 5.64
C TYR A 102 9.01 9.49 4.98
N CYS A 103 8.20 9.53 3.92
CA CYS A 103 7.88 10.78 3.22
C CYS A 103 6.83 11.65 3.94
N GLY A 104 6.20 11.13 5.01
CA GLY A 104 5.29 11.91 5.88
C GLY A 104 3.91 12.23 5.31
N ILE A 105 3.58 11.78 4.09
CA ILE A 105 2.31 12.10 3.41
C ILE A 105 1.07 11.46 4.07
N PHE A 106 1.27 10.50 4.97
CA PHE A 106 0.19 9.78 5.66
C PHE A 106 -0.24 10.43 6.98
N SER A 107 0.49 11.45 7.45
CA SER A 107 0.20 12.10 8.73
C SER A 107 -1.23 12.65 8.77
N GLY A 108 -2.00 12.21 9.76
CA GLY A 108 -3.39 12.63 9.95
C GLY A 108 -4.40 12.02 8.96
N LYS A 109 -3.98 11.10 8.08
CA LYS A 109 -4.88 10.42 7.14
C LYS A 109 -5.26 9.03 7.66
N PRO A 110 -6.55 8.65 7.60
CA PRO A 110 -6.97 7.31 8.00
C PRO A 110 -6.39 6.23 7.10
N ALA A 111 -6.01 5.12 7.70
CA ALA A 111 -5.55 3.95 6.98
C ALA A 111 -6.17 2.66 7.53
N ALA A 112 -6.26 1.64 6.68
CA ALA A 112 -6.72 0.32 7.05
C ALA A 112 -5.91 -0.76 6.31
N ALA A 113 -5.99 -2.00 6.82
CA ALA A 113 -5.31 -3.15 6.25
C ALA A 113 -6.30 -4.21 5.76
N ILE A 114 -5.96 -4.86 4.66
CA ILE A 114 -6.62 -6.09 4.18
C ILE A 114 -5.55 -7.17 4.01
N VAL A 115 -5.74 -8.33 4.62
CA VAL A 115 -4.88 -9.48 4.39
C VAL A 115 -5.69 -10.67 3.91
N SER A 116 -5.19 -11.35 2.87
CA SER A 116 -5.77 -12.58 2.36
C SER A 116 -4.88 -13.76 2.69
N CYS A 117 -5.40 -14.77 3.37
CA CYS A 117 -4.65 -15.97 3.70
C CYS A 117 -5.44 -17.25 3.39
N ARG A 118 -4.70 -18.31 3.07
CA ARG A 118 -5.31 -19.63 2.83
C ARG A 118 -5.54 -20.40 4.12
N ARG A 119 -4.65 -20.25 5.12
CA ARG A 119 -4.67 -21.06 6.36
C ARG A 119 -4.49 -20.19 7.59
N GLY A 120 -3.25 -19.81 7.94
CA GLY A 120 -2.90 -19.07 9.15
C GLY A 120 -1.91 -17.93 8.88
N GLY A 121 -1.54 -17.19 9.95
CA GLY A 121 -0.58 -16.08 9.88
C GLY A 121 -1.20 -14.73 9.48
N ALA A 122 -2.54 -14.64 9.41
CA ALA A 122 -3.21 -13.40 9.05
C ALA A 122 -3.02 -12.30 10.09
N SER A 123 -3.10 -12.61 11.39
CA SER A 123 -2.93 -11.62 12.46
C SER A 123 -1.56 -10.97 12.43
N THR A 124 -0.49 -11.77 12.33
CA THR A 124 0.88 -11.25 12.26
C THR A 124 1.14 -10.43 10.99
N ALA A 125 0.58 -10.83 9.86
CA ALA A 125 0.67 -10.03 8.63
C ALA A 125 -0.14 -8.72 8.73
N PHE A 126 -1.31 -8.76 9.39
CA PHE A 126 -2.12 -7.58 9.64
C PHE A 126 -1.40 -6.57 10.55
N ASP A 127 -0.77 -7.05 11.62
CA ASP A 127 -0.01 -6.23 12.57
C ASP A 127 1.22 -5.55 11.91
N GLN A 128 1.74 -6.11 10.81
CA GLN A 128 2.83 -5.49 10.07
C GLN A 128 2.39 -4.29 9.20
N ILE A 129 1.10 -4.16 8.92
CA ILE A 129 0.54 -3.03 8.16
C ILE A 129 0.11 -1.91 9.12
N ASN A 130 -0.46 -2.25 10.27
CA ASN A 130 -0.93 -1.32 11.29
C ASN A 130 0.20 -0.88 12.23
#